data_f86ed04793cb942eda9d2b27cbedfea4
#
_entry.id   f86ed04793cb942eda9d2b27cbedfea4
#
_cell.length_a   1.000
_cell.length_b   1.000
_cell.length_c   1.000
_cell.angle_alpha   90.00
_cell.angle_beta   90.00
_cell.angle_gamma   90.00
#
_symmetry.space_group_name_H-M   'P 1'
#
loop_
_entity.id
_entity.type
_entity.pdbx_description
1 polymer ?
#
loop_
_entity_poly.entity_id
_entity_poly.type
_entity_poly.pdbx_seq_one_letter_code
_entity_poly.pdbx_strand_id
1 'polypeptide(L)'
;PLRASPQSSRRRTSLQAIGRGEGKIVLGYAEKGSHNLVDINMCPILVPEIVAFIDPLREFLKKLLKVKQKMTIQITKGDNGLDVVFKSKGEVDLNLRMDLAEFAQVNDLARVSWFDTGLKKPYYETLAERKKPYVTFDGNKVFFPEGAFLQATVDGQNALISAMLKGLGEASRVVDLFSGCGTFSIAAAKKATVHAGENNEEMLVALKNSANIMTNVKQVTTELRDLFLRPLLPHELNTYDVAIIDPPRAGARHQMTEIINSD
;
A
#
# COMPACT_ATOMS: atom_id res chain seq x y z
N PRO A 1 21.17 6.96 13.13
CA PRO A 1 22.00 6.10 12.29
C PRO A 1 21.23 5.66 11.06
N LEU A 2 21.88 5.64 9.88
CA LEU A 2 21.30 5.09 8.66
C LEU A 2 21.13 3.57 8.81
N ARG A 3 19.93 3.07 8.47
CA ARG A 3 19.65 1.64 8.41
C ARG A 3 19.24 1.29 6.98
N ALA A 4 20.07 0.51 6.29
CA ALA A 4 19.80 0.02 4.95
C ALA A 4 19.01 -1.29 5.01
N SER A 5 17.98 -1.42 4.18
CA SER A 5 17.30 -2.70 3.98
C SER A 5 18.16 -3.65 3.14
N PRO A 6 18.03 -4.96 3.32
CA PRO A 6 18.72 -5.96 2.50
C PRO A 6 18.39 -5.82 1.01
N GLN A 7 19.27 -6.34 0.15
CA GLN A 7 18.93 -6.56 -1.26
C GLN A 7 17.73 -7.50 -1.38
N SER A 8 17.02 -7.45 -2.50
CA SER A 8 15.87 -8.32 -2.80
C SER A 8 14.79 -8.33 -1.70
N SER A 9 14.59 -7.19 -1.02
CA SER A 9 13.63 -7.07 0.10
C SER A 9 12.45 -6.16 -0.17
N ARG A 10 12.46 -5.42 -1.31
CA ARG A 10 11.37 -4.51 -1.65
C ARG A 10 10.15 -5.28 -2.13
N ARG A 11 9.06 -5.20 -1.35
CA ARG A 11 7.83 -5.97 -1.55
C ARG A 11 6.74 -5.28 -2.37
N ARG A 12 7.00 -4.09 -2.89
CA ARG A 12 6.02 -3.36 -3.72
C ARG A 12 6.70 -2.56 -4.81
N THR A 13 6.03 -2.53 -5.97
CA THR A 13 6.50 -1.78 -7.13
C THR A 13 5.32 -1.26 -7.96
N SER A 14 5.59 -0.28 -8.80
CA SER A 14 4.68 0.21 -9.83
C SER A 14 5.44 0.23 -11.15
N LEU A 15 5.16 -0.75 -12.00
CA LEU A 15 5.75 -0.87 -13.32
C LEU A 15 4.86 -0.17 -14.36
N GLN A 16 5.48 0.37 -15.37
CA GLN A 16 4.79 0.84 -16.56
C GLN A 16 5.01 -0.13 -17.71
N ALA A 17 3.96 -0.40 -18.47
CA ALA A 17 4.01 -1.19 -19.68
C ALA A 17 3.59 -0.36 -20.90
N ILE A 18 4.21 -0.61 -22.05
CA ILE A 18 3.84 -0.04 -23.32
C ILE A 18 3.92 -1.09 -24.43
N GLY A 19 2.84 -1.23 -25.20
CA GLY A 19 2.82 -2.06 -26.41
C GLY A 19 3.67 -1.46 -27.52
N ARG A 20 4.50 -2.28 -28.14
CA ARG A 20 5.28 -1.95 -29.33
C ARG A 20 4.82 -2.80 -30.51
N GLY A 21 5.25 -2.49 -31.70
CA GLY A 21 4.96 -3.33 -32.88
C GLY A 21 5.44 -4.78 -32.70
N GLU A 22 4.90 -5.69 -33.50
CA GLU A 22 5.29 -7.11 -33.51
C GLU A 22 5.06 -7.86 -32.17
N GLY A 23 4.04 -7.46 -31.39
CA GLY A 23 3.74 -8.10 -30.11
C GLY A 23 4.78 -7.88 -29.01
N LYS A 24 5.68 -6.91 -29.18
CA LYS A 24 6.68 -6.58 -28.15
C LYS A 24 6.09 -5.71 -27.06
N ILE A 25 6.49 -5.96 -25.82
CA ILE A 25 6.14 -5.15 -24.65
C ILE A 25 7.42 -4.62 -24.03
N VAL A 26 7.45 -3.31 -23.76
CA VAL A 26 8.42 -2.70 -22.85
C VAL A 26 7.74 -2.62 -21.48
N LEU A 27 8.34 -3.25 -20.48
CA LEU A 27 7.82 -3.33 -19.10
C LEU A 27 8.92 -2.92 -18.11
N GLY A 28 8.70 -1.86 -17.35
CA GLY A 28 9.70 -1.39 -16.40
C GLY A 28 9.41 -0.04 -15.79
N TYR A 29 10.44 0.77 -15.62
CA TYR A 29 10.36 2.06 -14.95
C TYR A 29 10.61 3.22 -15.92
N ALA A 30 9.97 4.35 -15.64
CA ALA A 30 10.30 5.60 -16.32
C ALA A 30 11.73 6.02 -15.95
N GLU A 31 12.51 6.39 -16.96
CA GLU A 31 13.82 7.00 -16.77
C GLU A 31 13.66 8.37 -16.05
N LYS A 32 14.61 8.69 -15.18
CA LYS A 32 14.56 9.94 -14.41
C LYS A 32 14.58 11.16 -15.35
N GLY A 33 13.56 12.01 -15.24
CA GLY A 33 13.43 13.24 -16.04
C GLY A 33 13.04 13.00 -17.50
N SER A 34 12.58 11.79 -17.86
CA SER A 34 12.21 11.40 -19.22
C SER A 34 10.88 10.64 -19.22
N HIS A 35 10.27 10.55 -20.40
CA HIS A 35 9.10 9.68 -20.65
C HIS A 35 9.49 8.31 -21.22
N ASN A 36 10.78 8.04 -21.36
CA ASN A 36 11.29 6.75 -21.82
C ASN A 36 11.11 5.69 -20.72
N LEU A 37 10.76 4.49 -21.12
CA LEU A 37 10.74 3.34 -20.23
C LEU A 37 12.02 2.54 -20.38
N VAL A 38 12.65 2.25 -19.25
CA VAL A 38 13.73 1.28 -19.15
C VAL A 38 13.09 -0.09 -19.00
N ASP A 39 13.28 -0.97 -19.99
CA ASP A 39 12.78 -2.33 -19.94
C ASP A 39 13.58 -3.14 -18.91
N ILE A 40 12.91 -3.93 -18.09
CA ILE A 40 13.56 -4.72 -17.04
C ILE A 40 13.17 -6.19 -17.13
N ASN A 41 14.14 -7.08 -17.00
CA ASN A 41 13.94 -8.52 -16.84
C ASN A 41 14.26 -8.95 -15.39
N MET A 42 15.03 -8.12 -14.68
CA MET A 42 15.38 -8.34 -13.28
C MET A 42 15.46 -7.01 -12.53
N CYS A 43 15.38 -7.08 -11.22
CA CYS A 43 15.58 -5.92 -10.36
C CYS A 43 16.22 -6.38 -9.03
N PRO A 44 17.42 -5.91 -8.67
CA PRO A 44 18.16 -6.41 -7.51
C PRO A 44 17.55 -5.99 -6.16
N ILE A 45 16.61 -5.07 -6.17
CA ILE A 45 15.97 -4.60 -4.93
C ILE A 45 14.60 -5.25 -4.67
N LEU A 46 13.91 -5.77 -5.70
CA LEU A 46 12.60 -6.41 -5.56
C LEU A 46 12.74 -7.81 -4.95
N VAL A 47 11.72 -8.22 -4.18
CA VAL A 47 11.63 -9.60 -3.68
C VAL A 47 11.59 -10.61 -4.84
N PRO A 48 12.15 -11.82 -4.65
CA PRO A 48 12.25 -12.82 -5.72
C PRO A 48 10.91 -13.14 -6.38
N GLU A 49 9.82 -13.16 -5.63
CA GLU A 49 8.49 -13.48 -6.14
C GLU A 49 7.99 -12.42 -7.15
N ILE A 50 8.29 -11.14 -6.93
CA ILE A 50 7.95 -10.08 -7.90
C ILE A 50 8.85 -10.19 -9.13
N VAL A 51 10.16 -10.50 -8.96
CA VAL A 51 11.07 -10.68 -10.07
C VAL A 51 10.65 -11.86 -10.95
N ALA A 52 10.33 -13.01 -10.35
CA ALA A 52 9.84 -14.19 -11.06
C ALA A 52 8.51 -13.94 -11.80
N PHE A 53 7.71 -13.00 -11.35
CA PHE A 53 6.43 -12.65 -11.97
C PHE A 53 6.59 -11.71 -13.19
N ILE A 54 7.74 -11.07 -13.41
CA ILE A 54 7.96 -10.12 -14.53
C ILE A 54 7.73 -10.78 -15.89
N ASP A 55 8.28 -11.97 -16.12
CA ASP A 55 8.14 -12.67 -17.41
C ASP A 55 6.72 -13.16 -17.68
N PRO A 56 6.03 -13.85 -16.75
CA PRO A 56 4.60 -14.17 -16.89
C PRO A 56 3.73 -12.95 -17.16
N LEU A 57 3.98 -11.84 -16.46
CA LEU A 57 3.27 -10.60 -16.65
C LEU A 57 3.50 -10.01 -18.05
N ARG A 58 4.74 -10.03 -18.53
CA ARG A 58 5.11 -9.57 -19.87
C ARG A 58 4.38 -10.37 -20.96
N GLU A 59 4.35 -11.70 -20.85
CA GLU A 59 3.63 -12.56 -21.79
C GLU A 59 2.14 -12.28 -21.80
N PHE A 60 1.53 -12.10 -20.64
CA PHE A 60 0.12 -11.71 -20.53
C PHE A 60 -0.16 -10.35 -21.19
N LEU A 61 0.70 -9.36 -20.96
CA LEU A 61 0.56 -8.02 -21.51
C LEU A 61 0.67 -7.97 -23.04
N LYS A 62 1.35 -8.95 -23.70
CA LYS A 62 1.37 -9.06 -25.17
C LYS A 62 -0.01 -9.29 -25.76
N LYS A 63 -0.88 -10.02 -25.04
CA LYS A 63 -2.26 -10.27 -25.45
C LYS A 63 -3.15 -9.04 -25.19
N LEU A 64 -2.83 -8.27 -24.16
CA LEU A 64 -3.68 -7.19 -23.64
C LEU A 64 -3.40 -5.84 -24.31
N LEU A 65 -2.13 -5.48 -24.52
CA LEU A 65 -1.76 -4.13 -24.96
C LEU A 65 -1.58 -4.02 -26.47
N LYS A 66 -2.33 -3.10 -27.07
CA LYS A 66 -2.15 -2.66 -28.45
C LYS A 66 -0.90 -1.76 -28.59
N VAL A 67 -0.45 -1.55 -29.81
CA VAL A 67 0.68 -0.65 -30.13
C VAL A 67 0.43 0.74 -29.55
N LYS A 68 1.41 1.31 -28.85
CA LYS A 68 1.41 2.60 -28.15
C LYS A 68 0.45 2.67 -26.95
N GLN A 69 -0.33 1.64 -26.67
CA GLN A 69 -1.15 1.61 -25.46
C GLN A 69 -0.25 1.48 -24.23
N LYS A 70 -0.57 2.24 -23.19
CA LYS A 70 0.16 2.28 -21.92
C LYS A 70 -0.71 1.74 -20.79
N MET A 71 -0.08 1.11 -19.83
CA MET A 71 -0.71 0.62 -18.61
C MET A 71 0.26 0.73 -17.44
N THR A 72 -0.25 1.01 -16.25
CA THR A 72 0.53 0.92 -15.02
C THR A 72 0.11 -0.33 -14.27
N ILE A 73 1.07 -1.11 -13.81
CA ILE A 73 0.84 -2.32 -13.04
C ILE A 73 1.45 -2.13 -11.64
N GLN A 74 0.61 -2.07 -10.64
CA GLN A 74 1.04 -2.02 -9.25
C GLN A 74 1.07 -3.45 -8.70
N ILE A 75 2.20 -3.86 -8.13
CA ILE A 75 2.39 -5.19 -7.57
C ILE A 75 2.81 -5.03 -6.12
N THR A 76 2.11 -5.73 -5.24
CA THR A 76 2.40 -5.75 -3.80
C THR A 76 2.51 -7.21 -3.34
N LYS A 77 3.65 -7.58 -2.74
CA LYS A 77 3.82 -8.88 -2.09
C LYS A 77 3.25 -8.80 -0.67
N GLY A 78 2.09 -9.40 -0.48
CA GLY A 78 1.54 -9.73 0.84
C GLY A 78 2.18 -11.01 1.39
N ASP A 79 1.88 -11.36 2.63
CA ASP A 79 2.47 -12.56 3.25
C ASP A 79 1.98 -13.86 2.58
N ASN A 80 0.81 -13.83 1.95
CA ASN A 80 0.15 -14.99 1.32
C ASN A 80 0.09 -14.96 -0.21
N GLY A 81 0.80 -14.06 -0.88
CA GLY A 81 0.86 -14.00 -2.35
C GLY A 81 0.97 -12.58 -2.90
N LEU A 82 0.95 -12.47 -4.22
CA LEU A 82 0.99 -11.19 -4.92
C LEU A 82 -0.42 -10.62 -5.09
N ASP A 83 -0.56 -9.34 -4.77
CA ASP A 83 -1.70 -8.48 -5.09
C ASP A 83 -1.33 -7.61 -6.29
N VAL A 84 -2.07 -7.71 -7.37
CA VAL A 84 -1.75 -7.07 -8.66
C VAL A 84 -2.90 -6.18 -9.09
N VAL A 85 -2.61 -4.89 -9.29
CA VAL A 85 -3.58 -3.92 -9.79
C VAL A 85 -3.17 -3.43 -11.18
N PHE A 86 -4.01 -3.66 -12.16
CA PHE A 86 -3.88 -3.12 -13.51
C PHE A 86 -4.59 -1.77 -13.57
N LYS A 87 -3.85 -0.70 -13.93
CA LYS A 87 -4.38 0.67 -14.05
C LYS A 87 -4.34 1.12 -15.50
N SER A 88 -5.49 1.26 -16.11
CA SER A 88 -5.65 1.67 -17.51
C SER A 88 -6.98 2.40 -17.71
N LYS A 89 -7.19 2.95 -18.90
CA LYS A 89 -8.49 3.50 -19.30
C LYS A 89 -9.36 2.40 -19.88
N GLY A 90 -10.64 2.43 -19.55
CA GLY A 90 -11.67 1.56 -20.12
C GLY A 90 -12.12 0.45 -19.18
N GLU A 91 -13.33 0.00 -19.45
CA GLU A 91 -13.99 -1.07 -18.73
C GLU A 91 -13.39 -2.44 -19.07
N VAL A 92 -13.55 -3.36 -18.15
CA VAL A 92 -13.16 -4.76 -18.31
C VAL A 92 -14.36 -5.55 -18.82
N ASP A 93 -14.29 -6.01 -20.07
CA ASP A 93 -15.32 -6.90 -20.62
C ASP A 93 -15.24 -8.32 -20.06
N LEU A 94 -16.20 -9.17 -20.44
CA LEU A 94 -16.27 -10.53 -19.93
C LEU A 94 -15.04 -11.37 -20.30
N ASN A 95 -14.52 -11.21 -21.52
CA ASN A 95 -13.38 -11.99 -21.99
C ASN A 95 -12.12 -11.62 -21.19
N LEU A 96 -11.88 -10.33 -21.00
CA LEU A 96 -10.75 -9.86 -20.19
C LEU A 96 -10.88 -10.29 -18.72
N ARG A 97 -12.10 -10.34 -18.17
CA ARG A 97 -12.34 -10.87 -16.81
C ARG A 97 -11.92 -12.33 -16.70
N MET A 98 -12.30 -13.14 -17.68
CA MET A 98 -11.95 -14.56 -17.74
C MET A 98 -10.43 -14.74 -17.86
N ASP A 99 -9.79 -13.99 -18.76
CA ASP A 99 -8.35 -14.03 -18.97
C ASP A 99 -7.57 -13.64 -17.70
N LEU A 100 -8.03 -12.60 -16.98
CA LEU A 100 -7.40 -12.14 -15.74
C LEU A 100 -7.63 -13.13 -14.59
N ALA A 101 -8.78 -13.77 -14.53
CA ALA A 101 -9.04 -14.82 -13.53
C ALA A 101 -8.18 -16.07 -13.78
N GLU A 102 -8.05 -16.51 -15.02
CA GLU A 102 -7.15 -17.60 -15.41
C GLU A 102 -5.68 -17.22 -15.11
N PHE A 103 -5.28 -16.02 -15.49
CA PHE A 103 -3.94 -15.51 -15.21
C PHE A 103 -3.62 -15.49 -13.72
N ALA A 104 -4.59 -15.10 -12.88
CA ALA A 104 -4.45 -15.13 -11.42
C ALA A 104 -4.27 -16.57 -10.91
N GLN A 105 -5.00 -17.53 -11.48
CA GLN A 105 -4.93 -18.94 -11.10
C GLN A 105 -3.59 -19.56 -11.49
N VAL A 106 -3.15 -19.39 -12.74
CA VAL A 106 -1.91 -19.97 -13.27
C VAL A 106 -0.67 -19.45 -12.52
N ASN A 107 -0.68 -18.17 -12.13
CA ASN A 107 0.46 -17.52 -11.46
C ASN A 107 0.33 -17.50 -9.92
N ASP A 108 -0.64 -18.22 -9.34
CA ASP A 108 -0.91 -18.26 -7.89
C ASP A 108 -1.02 -16.87 -7.23
N LEU A 109 -1.61 -15.90 -7.95
CA LEU A 109 -1.80 -14.56 -7.42
C LEU A 109 -2.84 -14.58 -6.30
N ALA A 110 -2.63 -13.79 -5.26
CA ALA A 110 -3.61 -13.66 -4.18
C ALA A 110 -4.86 -12.91 -4.66
N ARG A 111 -4.64 -11.77 -5.34
CA ARG A 111 -5.72 -10.94 -5.88
C ARG A 111 -5.28 -10.27 -7.17
N VAL A 112 -6.22 -10.07 -8.09
CA VAL A 112 -6.09 -9.24 -9.28
C VAL A 112 -7.23 -8.25 -9.32
N SER A 113 -6.89 -6.97 -9.49
CA SER A 113 -7.86 -5.89 -9.54
C SER A 113 -7.59 -4.96 -10.72
N TRP A 114 -8.64 -4.26 -11.14
CA TRP A 114 -8.60 -3.24 -12.18
C TRP A 114 -8.89 -1.87 -11.59
N PHE A 115 -8.23 -0.85 -12.13
CA PHE A 115 -8.48 0.53 -11.77
C PHE A 115 -8.64 1.34 -13.06
N ASP A 116 -9.88 1.73 -13.38
CA ASP A 116 -10.16 2.53 -14.58
C ASP A 116 -9.78 3.99 -14.36
N THR A 117 -8.67 4.39 -14.98
CA THR A 117 -8.18 5.79 -14.93
C THR A 117 -8.97 6.76 -15.79
N GLY A 118 -9.94 6.29 -16.57
CA GLY A 118 -10.82 7.10 -17.41
C GLY A 118 -12.05 7.64 -16.70
N LEU A 119 -12.41 7.10 -15.56
CA LEU A 119 -13.56 7.51 -14.76
C LEU A 119 -13.30 8.83 -14.01
N LYS A 120 -14.36 9.65 -13.83
CA LYS A 120 -14.29 10.88 -13.01
C LYS A 120 -14.02 10.57 -11.52
N LYS A 121 -14.55 9.44 -11.04
CA LYS A 121 -14.32 8.90 -9.70
C LYS A 121 -13.83 7.47 -9.86
N PRO A 122 -12.51 7.27 -10.03
CA PRO A 122 -11.95 5.94 -10.18
C PRO A 122 -12.13 5.11 -8.90
N TYR A 123 -12.36 3.83 -9.08
CA TYR A 123 -12.45 2.85 -7.98
C TYR A 123 -11.70 1.58 -8.37
N TYR A 124 -11.36 0.78 -7.39
CA TYR A 124 -10.79 -0.54 -7.61
C TYR A 124 -11.91 -1.55 -7.82
N GLU A 125 -11.77 -2.37 -8.84
CA GLU A 125 -12.65 -3.49 -9.11
C GLU A 125 -11.86 -4.79 -8.96
N THR A 126 -12.19 -5.60 -7.95
CA THR A 126 -11.59 -6.91 -7.77
C THR A 126 -12.12 -7.87 -8.83
N LEU A 127 -11.24 -8.39 -9.68
CA LEU A 127 -11.59 -9.31 -10.76
C LEU A 127 -11.38 -10.77 -10.37
N ALA A 128 -10.38 -11.04 -9.53
CA ALA A 128 -10.15 -12.36 -8.95
C ALA A 128 -9.51 -12.19 -7.55
N GLU A 129 -10.11 -12.80 -6.55
CA GLU A 129 -9.53 -12.93 -5.21
C GLU A 129 -9.50 -14.41 -4.83
N ARG A 130 -8.31 -15.00 -4.94
CA ARG A 130 -8.08 -16.42 -4.59
C ARG A 130 -7.67 -16.55 -3.12
N LYS A 131 -7.02 -15.54 -2.58
CA LYS A 131 -6.58 -15.43 -1.18
C LYS A 131 -6.72 -13.97 -0.80
N LYS A 132 -7.42 -13.64 0.27
CA LYS A 132 -7.48 -12.26 0.76
C LYS A 132 -6.09 -11.79 1.17
N PRO A 133 -5.50 -10.77 0.50
CA PRO A 133 -4.13 -10.36 0.79
C PRO A 133 -3.99 -9.80 2.20
N TYR A 134 -2.92 -10.19 2.90
CA TYR A 134 -2.61 -9.64 4.21
C TYR A 134 -1.10 -9.40 4.38
N VAL A 135 -0.78 -8.57 5.35
CA VAL A 135 0.57 -8.36 5.87
C VAL A 135 0.56 -8.48 7.38
N THR A 136 1.72 -8.69 7.96
CA THR A 136 1.88 -8.79 9.41
C THR A 136 2.52 -7.51 9.96
N PHE A 137 1.84 -6.85 10.91
CA PHE A 137 2.37 -5.74 11.70
C PHE A 137 2.54 -6.21 13.14
N ASP A 138 3.77 -6.23 13.60
CA ASP A 138 4.11 -6.64 14.98
C ASP A 138 3.42 -7.94 15.42
N GLY A 139 3.44 -8.96 14.56
CA GLY A 139 2.85 -10.28 14.79
C GLY A 139 1.35 -10.40 14.49
N ASN A 140 0.67 -9.32 14.09
CA ASN A 140 -0.77 -9.31 13.83
C ASN A 140 -1.09 -9.17 12.35
N LYS A 141 -2.02 -9.99 11.85
CA LYS A 141 -2.45 -9.96 10.44
C LYS A 141 -3.35 -8.77 10.18
N VAL A 142 -3.04 -8.04 9.11
CA VAL A 142 -3.86 -6.95 8.57
C VAL A 142 -4.18 -7.23 7.12
N PHE A 143 -5.45 -7.45 6.82
CA PHE A 143 -5.93 -7.61 5.45
C PHE A 143 -6.03 -6.22 4.81
N PHE A 144 -5.23 -5.96 3.79
CA PHE A 144 -5.16 -4.65 3.17
C PHE A 144 -6.03 -4.54 1.92
N PRO A 145 -6.62 -3.35 1.66
CA PRO A 145 -7.43 -3.10 0.46
C PRO A 145 -6.56 -2.95 -0.79
N GLU A 146 -7.20 -2.89 -1.95
CA GLU A 146 -6.57 -2.65 -3.23
C GLU A 146 -5.83 -1.33 -3.23
N GLY A 147 -4.63 -1.33 -3.81
CA GLY A 147 -3.82 -0.12 -3.93
C GLY A 147 -3.26 0.42 -2.61
N ALA A 148 -3.40 -0.31 -1.51
CA ALA A 148 -2.91 0.07 -0.20
C ALA A 148 -1.44 0.51 -0.22
N PHE A 149 -1.13 1.56 0.54
CA PHE A 149 0.26 1.88 0.82
C PHE A 149 0.78 0.97 1.92
N LEU A 150 1.91 0.32 1.66
CA LEU A 150 2.68 -0.42 2.65
C LEU A 150 4.12 0.07 2.63
N GLN A 151 4.83 -0.03 3.75
CA GLN A 151 6.27 0.24 3.80
C GLN A 151 7.01 -0.67 2.80
N ALA A 152 8.02 -0.11 2.14
CA ALA A 152 8.66 -0.74 0.98
C ALA A 152 9.29 -2.11 1.30
N THR A 153 9.79 -2.29 2.50
CA THR A 153 10.42 -3.53 2.98
C THR A 153 9.90 -3.89 4.37
N VAL A 154 9.87 -5.18 4.68
CA VAL A 154 9.50 -5.68 6.03
C VAL A 154 10.53 -5.23 7.07
N ASP A 155 11.83 -5.26 6.73
CA ASP A 155 12.89 -4.81 7.63
C ASP A 155 12.74 -3.31 7.98
N GLY A 156 12.50 -2.46 6.98
CA GLY A 156 12.23 -1.04 7.19
C GLY A 156 10.98 -0.79 8.04
N GLN A 157 9.89 -1.51 7.76
CA GLN A 157 8.67 -1.47 8.56
C GLN A 157 8.95 -1.80 10.03
N ASN A 158 9.65 -2.90 10.30
CA ASN A 158 9.95 -3.35 11.66
C ASN A 158 10.89 -2.37 12.38
N ALA A 159 11.82 -1.76 11.65
CA ALA A 159 12.69 -0.72 12.19
C ALA A 159 11.91 0.53 12.61
N LEU A 160 10.95 0.97 11.78
CA LEU A 160 10.07 2.09 12.08
C LEU A 160 9.16 1.79 13.28
N ILE A 161 8.53 0.61 13.32
CA ILE A 161 7.72 0.17 14.47
C ILE A 161 8.57 0.15 15.74
N SER A 162 9.77 -0.40 15.69
CA SER A 162 10.67 -0.45 16.87
C SER A 162 11.06 0.95 17.36
N ALA A 163 11.35 1.88 16.43
CA ALA A 163 11.67 3.26 16.79
C ALA A 163 10.46 3.97 17.40
N MET A 164 9.28 3.81 16.79
CA MET A 164 8.01 4.34 17.30
C MET A 164 7.73 3.83 18.72
N LEU A 165 7.81 2.51 18.95
CA LEU A 165 7.56 1.90 20.26
C LEU A 165 8.53 2.40 21.35
N LYS A 166 9.76 2.75 20.98
CA LYS A 166 10.70 3.40 21.91
C LYS A 166 10.27 4.85 22.21
N GLY A 167 9.80 5.57 21.18
CA GLY A 167 9.34 6.95 21.35
C GLY A 167 8.04 7.07 22.15
N LEU A 168 7.20 6.02 22.18
CA LEU A 168 5.96 6.03 22.97
C LEU A 168 6.23 6.12 24.49
N GLY A 169 7.34 5.57 24.98
CA GLY A 169 7.62 5.54 26.41
C GLY A 169 6.47 4.92 27.21
N GLU A 170 5.98 5.64 28.21
CA GLU A 170 4.86 5.26 29.09
C GLU A 170 3.51 5.86 28.67
N ALA A 171 3.41 6.36 27.42
CA ALA A 171 2.15 6.92 26.90
C ALA A 171 1.00 5.92 27.00
N SER A 172 -0.15 6.40 27.45
CA SER A 172 -1.37 5.61 27.61
C SER A 172 -2.44 5.93 26.57
N ARG A 173 -2.36 7.11 25.94
CA ARG A 173 -3.26 7.63 24.92
C ARG A 173 -2.45 8.16 23.74
N VAL A 174 -2.64 7.56 22.58
CA VAL A 174 -1.87 7.84 21.38
C VAL A 174 -2.80 8.24 20.25
N VAL A 175 -2.42 9.24 19.47
CA VAL A 175 -3.02 9.52 18.17
C VAL A 175 -2.07 9.13 17.05
N ASP A 176 -2.57 8.39 16.04
CA ASP A 176 -1.82 7.98 14.84
C ASP A 176 -2.42 8.69 13.62
N LEU A 177 -1.70 9.67 13.09
CA LEU A 177 -2.12 10.55 12.02
C LEU A 177 -1.52 10.10 10.68
N PHE A 178 -2.36 10.00 9.65
CA PHE A 178 -2.07 9.32 8.38
C PHE A 178 -1.83 7.82 8.58
N SER A 179 -2.68 7.19 9.38
CA SER A 179 -2.47 5.84 9.91
C SER A 179 -2.45 4.74 8.86
N GLY A 180 -2.99 4.98 7.65
CA GLY A 180 -3.16 3.96 6.64
C GLY A 180 -3.94 2.76 7.18
N CYS A 181 -3.50 1.55 6.87
CA CYS A 181 -4.09 0.32 7.42
C CYS A 181 -3.53 -0.07 8.80
N GLY A 182 -2.85 0.86 9.50
CA GLY A 182 -2.48 0.71 10.90
C GLY A 182 -1.10 0.13 11.18
N THR A 183 -0.11 0.42 10.35
CA THR A 183 1.28 -0.03 10.58
C THR A 183 1.78 0.28 12.00
N PHE A 184 1.48 1.48 12.49
CA PHE A 184 1.88 1.91 13.83
C PHE A 184 0.76 1.71 14.86
N SER A 185 -0.49 1.97 14.48
CA SER A 185 -1.66 1.80 15.37
C SER A 185 -1.72 0.41 15.98
N ILE A 186 -1.53 -0.64 15.19
CA ILE A 186 -1.57 -2.04 15.60
C ILE A 186 -0.48 -2.34 16.65
N ALA A 187 0.74 -1.86 16.44
CA ALA A 187 1.83 -2.07 17.39
C ALA A 187 1.65 -1.24 18.66
N ALA A 188 1.21 0.02 18.54
CA ALA A 188 0.96 0.92 19.67
C ALA A 188 -0.17 0.41 20.57
N ALA A 189 -1.20 -0.22 20.00
CA ALA A 189 -2.36 -0.74 20.74
C ALA A 189 -1.99 -1.80 21.80
N LYS A 190 -0.83 -2.43 21.72
CA LYS A 190 -0.32 -3.31 22.79
C LYS A 190 0.00 -2.57 24.08
N LYS A 191 0.28 -1.25 23.99
CA LYS A 191 0.70 -0.42 25.13
C LYS A 191 -0.31 0.64 25.51
N ALA A 192 -0.92 1.29 24.51
CA ALA A 192 -1.76 2.48 24.66
C ALA A 192 -3.12 2.32 23.96
N THR A 193 -4.11 3.10 24.38
CA THR A 193 -5.30 3.33 23.55
C THR A 193 -4.88 4.18 22.34
N VAL A 194 -5.42 3.86 21.17
CA VAL A 194 -5.03 4.52 19.90
C VAL A 194 -6.24 5.13 19.24
N HIS A 195 -6.11 6.38 18.82
CA HIS A 195 -7.03 7.02 17.87
C HIS A 195 -6.33 7.20 16.54
N ALA A 196 -6.88 6.63 15.47
CA ALA A 196 -6.27 6.61 14.15
C ALA A 196 -7.04 7.51 13.18
N GLY A 197 -6.37 8.53 12.63
CA GLY A 197 -6.91 9.45 11.62
C GLY A 197 -6.37 9.14 10.23
N GLU A 198 -7.25 8.94 9.24
CA GLU A 198 -6.90 8.61 7.86
C GLU A 198 -7.99 9.11 6.92
N ASN A 199 -7.65 9.47 5.67
CA ASN A 199 -8.60 9.94 4.67
C ASN A 199 -9.13 8.84 3.73
N ASN A 200 -8.65 7.62 3.86
CA ASN A 200 -9.09 6.46 3.10
C ASN A 200 -9.91 5.52 3.98
N GLU A 201 -11.21 5.45 3.68
CA GLU A 201 -12.15 4.63 4.44
C GLU A 201 -11.81 3.13 4.43
N GLU A 202 -11.37 2.60 3.28
CA GLU A 202 -11.03 1.18 3.15
C GLU A 202 -9.83 0.80 4.02
N MET A 203 -8.86 1.72 4.16
CA MET A 203 -7.72 1.55 5.06
C MET A 203 -8.16 1.51 6.53
N LEU A 204 -9.07 2.41 6.93
CA LEU A 204 -9.62 2.42 8.29
C LEU A 204 -10.44 1.17 8.59
N VAL A 205 -11.22 0.68 7.62
CA VAL A 205 -11.93 -0.60 7.73
C VAL A 205 -10.96 -1.75 7.94
N ALA A 206 -9.85 -1.79 7.18
CA ALA A 206 -8.81 -2.80 7.35
C ALA A 206 -8.18 -2.76 8.75
N LEU A 207 -7.82 -1.57 9.23
CA LEU A 207 -7.30 -1.35 10.58
C LEU A 207 -8.31 -1.81 11.66
N LYS A 208 -9.55 -1.33 11.58
CA LYS A 208 -10.61 -1.64 12.55
C LYS A 208 -10.89 -3.14 12.63
N ASN A 209 -11.02 -3.81 11.47
CA ASN A 209 -11.26 -5.25 11.40
C ASN A 209 -10.09 -6.04 12.03
N SER A 210 -8.86 -5.60 11.79
CA SER A 210 -7.68 -6.25 12.36
C SER A 210 -7.61 -6.03 13.87
N ALA A 211 -7.84 -4.81 14.35
CA ALA A 211 -7.85 -4.50 15.78
C ALA A 211 -8.92 -5.30 16.55
N ASN A 212 -10.10 -5.49 15.95
CA ASN A 212 -11.22 -6.21 16.58
C ASN A 212 -10.98 -7.70 16.82
N ILE A 213 -10.10 -8.34 16.04
CA ILE A 213 -9.76 -9.77 16.20
C ILE A 213 -8.50 -10.00 17.04
N MET A 214 -7.80 -8.93 17.42
CA MET A 214 -6.59 -9.03 18.24
C MET A 214 -6.95 -9.27 19.70
N THR A 215 -6.13 -10.10 20.35
CA THR A 215 -6.19 -10.31 21.80
C THR A 215 -5.10 -9.50 22.50
N ASN A 216 -5.35 -9.11 23.75
CA ASN A 216 -4.38 -8.38 24.58
C ASN A 216 -3.91 -7.04 24.00
N VAL A 217 -4.81 -6.31 23.36
CA VAL A 217 -4.61 -4.93 22.89
C VAL A 217 -5.59 -3.99 23.56
N LYS A 218 -5.18 -2.74 23.70
CA LYS A 218 -6.06 -1.66 24.15
C LYS A 218 -6.93 -1.20 22.98
N GLN A 219 -7.93 -0.38 23.29
CA GLN A 219 -8.90 0.10 22.29
C GLN A 219 -8.22 0.86 21.14
N VAL A 220 -8.66 0.56 19.93
CA VAL A 220 -8.32 1.31 18.71
C VAL A 220 -9.62 1.94 18.19
N THR A 221 -9.64 3.26 18.11
CA THR A 221 -10.73 4.04 17.49
C THR A 221 -10.22 4.61 16.16
N THR A 222 -11.13 4.82 15.21
CA THR A 222 -10.80 5.30 13.87
C THR A 222 -11.66 6.49 13.48
N GLU A 223 -11.08 7.47 12.79
CA GLU A 223 -11.77 8.63 12.23
C GLU A 223 -11.43 8.80 10.75
N LEU A 224 -12.47 8.90 9.90
CA LEU A 224 -12.30 9.29 8.51
C LEU A 224 -12.12 10.80 8.45
N ARG A 225 -10.88 11.25 8.25
CA ARG A 225 -10.52 12.65 8.32
C ARG A 225 -9.43 13.01 7.31
N ASP A 226 -9.71 13.99 6.47
CA ASP A 226 -8.69 14.59 5.63
C ASP A 226 -7.84 15.57 6.44
N LEU A 227 -6.68 15.11 6.89
CA LEU A 227 -5.76 15.88 7.73
C LEU A 227 -5.07 17.05 6.98
N PHE A 228 -5.17 17.12 5.65
CA PHE A 228 -4.73 18.28 4.88
C PHE A 228 -5.73 19.43 4.96
N LEU A 229 -7.04 19.12 5.01
CA LEU A 229 -8.13 20.09 5.05
C LEU A 229 -8.60 20.36 6.48
N ARG A 230 -8.58 19.35 7.34
CA ARG A 230 -9.07 19.40 8.73
C ARG A 230 -8.06 18.75 9.66
N PRO A 231 -6.91 19.40 9.95
CA PRO A 231 -5.96 18.87 10.95
C PRO A 231 -6.63 18.75 12.32
N LEU A 232 -6.11 17.90 13.20
CA LEU A 232 -6.48 17.92 14.61
C LEU A 232 -6.03 19.22 15.24
N LEU A 233 -6.94 19.89 15.89
CA LEU A 233 -6.68 21.17 16.56
C LEU A 233 -5.98 20.96 17.91
N PRO A 234 -5.33 21.98 18.51
CA PRO A 234 -4.61 21.85 19.77
C PRO A 234 -5.46 21.23 20.89
N HIS A 235 -6.71 21.65 21.07
CA HIS A 235 -7.58 21.09 22.11
C HIS A 235 -7.93 19.60 21.88
N GLU A 236 -7.93 19.12 20.63
CA GLU A 236 -8.08 17.69 20.31
C GLU A 236 -6.78 16.96 20.62
N LEU A 237 -5.63 17.53 20.21
CA LEU A 237 -4.29 16.97 20.42
C LEU A 237 -3.93 16.81 21.89
N ASN A 238 -4.28 17.80 22.73
CA ASN A 238 -4.02 17.80 24.17
C ASN A 238 -4.75 16.69 24.94
N THR A 239 -5.63 15.92 24.27
CA THR A 239 -6.23 14.71 24.84
C THR A 239 -5.33 13.48 24.74
N TYR A 240 -4.22 13.54 24.02
CA TYR A 240 -3.27 12.46 23.79
C TYR A 240 -1.92 12.77 24.43
N ASP A 241 -1.23 11.73 24.84
CA ASP A 241 0.11 11.84 25.42
C ASP A 241 1.19 11.88 24.33
N VAL A 242 0.94 11.25 23.17
CA VAL A 242 1.87 11.17 22.02
C VAL A 242 1.11 11.20 20.71
N ALA A 243 1.65 11.92 19.72
CA ALA A 243 1.22 11.87 18.32
C ALA A 243 2.25 11.12 17.45
N ILE A 244 1.79 10.12 16.72
CA ILE A 244 2.54 9.43 15.66
C ILE A 244 2.17 10.09 14.34
N ILE A 245 3.17 10.40 13.49
CA ILE A 245 2.94 11.06 12.21
C ILE A 245 3.85 10.43 11.15
N ASP A 246 3.25 9.74 10.16
CA ASP A 246 3.94 9.21 8.97
C ASP A 246 3.23 9.72 7.70
N PRO A 247 3.41 10.99 7.34
CA PRO A 247 2.65 11.61 6.27
C PRO A 247 3.12 11.17 4.88
N PRO A 248 2.27 11.30 3.85
CA PRO A 248 2.67 11.09 2.47
C PRO A 248 3.70 12.13 2.01
N ARG A 249 4.25 11.96 0.80
CA ARG A 249 5.31 12.82 0.24
C ARG A 249 4.97 14.32 0.20
N ALA A 250 3.69 14.67 0.19
CA ALA A 250 3.23 16.06 0.26
C ALA A 250 3.53 16.71 1.64
N GLY A 251 3.87 15.90 2.64
CA GLY A 251 4.13 16.35 4.00
C GLY A 251 2.86 16.55 4.82
N ALA A 252 2.98 17.12 6.01
CA ALA A 252 1.87 17.37 6.95
C ALA A 252 1.93 18.79 7.54
N ARG A 253 2.21 19.80 6.72
CA ARG A 253 2.48 21.17 7.20
C ARG A 253 1.39 21.70 8.13
N HIS A 254 0.12 21.61 7.74
CA HIS A 254 -0.97 22.14 8.55
C HIS A 254 -1.08 21.39 9.90
N GLN A 255 -1.01 20.08 9.88
CA GLN A 255 -1.04 19.28 11.10
C GLN A 255 0.14 19.55 12.03
N MET A 256 1.35 19.77 11.47
CA MET A 256 2.53 20.12 12.25
C MET A 256 2.38 21.49 12.91
N THR A 257 1.71 22.45 12.25
CA THR A 257 1.40 23.76 12.86
C THR A 257 0.52 23.59 14.10
N GLU A 258 -0.52 22.76 14.03
CA GLU A 258 -1.42 22.51 15.17
C GLU A 258 -0.72 21.79 16.33
N ILE A 259 0.21 20.86 16.01
CA ILE A 259 1.03 20.18 17.03
C ILE A 259 1.97 21.14 17.74
N ILE A 260 2.60 22.08 17.02
CA ILE A 260 3.48 23.10 17.64
C ILE A 260 2.69 24.01 18.58
N ASN A 261 1.40 24.22 18.32
CA ASN A 261 0.52 25.05 19.12
C ASN A 261 -0.21 24.26 20.24
N SER A 262 -0.01 22.94 20.35
CA SER A 262 -0.51 22.11 21.43
C SER A 262 0.45 22.04 22.61
N ASP A 263 -0.05 21.62 23.79
CA ASP A 263 0.71 21.48 25.05
C ASP A 263 1.52 20.18 25.09
#